data_0c5127c59a348e4739369416df8f6cbb
#
_entry.id   0c5127c59a348e4739369416df8f6cbb
#
_cell.length_a   1.000
_cell.length_b   1.000
_cell.length_c   1.000
_cell.angle_alpha   90.00
_cell.angle_beta   90.00
_cell.angle_gamma   90.00
#
_symmetry.space_group_name_H-M   'P 1'
#
loop_
_entity.id
_entity.type
_entity.pdbx_description
1 polymer ?
#
loop_
_entity_poly.entity_id
_entity_poly.type
_entity_poly.pdbx_seq_one_letter_code
_entity_poly.pdbx_strand_id
1 'polypeptide(L)'
;MPDTDALPEIRLKCPDLASIIPGRRFLYRAKVGGERQTVTVTASCAPYPRDFGKGRKAMYVTVYGYEGKWTVPASKLRIAEKV
;
A
#
# COMPACT_ATOMS: atom_id res chain seq x y z
N MET A 1 27.12 3.40 -16.86
CA MET A 1 26.73 3.22 -16.14
C MET A 1 26.40 3.06 -15.38
N PRO A 2 26.37 2.99 -15.10
CA PRO A 2 25.94 2.51 -14.41
C PRO A 2 25.67 2.62 -13.41
N ASP A 3 25.60 2.81 -13.04
CA ASP A 3 25.32 2.68 -12.18
C ASP A 3 24.53 2.65 -11.25
N THR A 4 24.31 3.12 -11.02
CA THR A 4 23.24 2.40 -10.42
C THR A 4 23.64 1.43 -9.38
N ASP A 5 24.75 1.00 -9.48
CA ASP A 5 25.22 0.03 -8.54
C ASP A 5 25.41 0.60 -7.16
N ALA A 6 25.41 1.89 -7.04
CA ALA A 6 25.56 2.52 -5.73
C ALA A 6 24.32 2.36 -4.85
N LEU A 7 23.17 2.06 -5.44
CA LEU A 7 21.92 1.96 -4.69
C LEU A 7 21.42 0.54 -4.67
N PRO A 8 20.98 0.04 -3.50
CA PRO A 8 20.39 -1.29 -3.46
C PRO A 8 19.09 -1.29 -4.24
N GLU A 9 18.86 -2.37 -4.93
CA GLU A 9 17.64 -2.54 -5.66
C GLU A 9 16.52 -2.89 -4.70
N ILE A 10 15.42 -2.16 -4.80
CA ILE A 10 14.26 -2.39 -3.96
C ILE A 10 13.09 -2.71 -4.86
N ARG A 11 12.48 -3.84 -4.62
CA ARG A 11 11.28 -4.25 -5.32
C ARG A 11 10.07 -3.95 -4.47
N LEU A 12 9.01 -3.52 -5.12
CA LEU A 12 7.74 -3.37 -4.47
C LEU A 12 6.90 -4.59 -4.82
N LYS A 13 6.37 -5.22 -3.80
CA LYS A 13 5.53 -6.38 -4.03
C LYS A 13 4.23 -6.25 -3.25
N CYS A 14 3.20 -6.92 -3.74
CA CYS A 14 1.91 -6.91 -3.11
C CYS A 14 1.95 -7.80 -1.86
N PRO A 15 1.58 -7.28 -0.69
CA PRO A 15 1.59 -8.10 0.51
C PRO A 15 0.42 -9.09 0.50
N ASP A 16 0.59 -10.21 1.20
CA ASP A 16 -0.50 -11.13 1.43
C ASP A 16 -1.55 -10.46 2.33
N LEU A 17 -2.81 -10.79 2.11
CA LEU A 17 -3.87 -10.23 2.94
C LEU A 17 -3.65 -10.53 4.42
N ALA A 18 -3.16 -11.72 4.73
CA ALA A 18 -2.93 -12.11 6.12
C ALA A 18 -1.81 -11.31 6.77
N SER A 19 -0.94 -10.68 5.99
CA SER A 19 0.14 -9.86 6.55
C SER A 19 -0.26 -8.41 6.76
N ILE A 20 -1.46 -8.02 6.35
CA ILE A 20 -1.95 -6.67 6.58
C ILE A 20 -2.64 -6.65 7.93
N ILE A 21 -1.90 -6.27 8.94
CA ILE A 21 -2.37 -6.23 10.32
C ILE A 21 -2.27 -4.82 10.86
N PRO A 22 -3.09 -4.46 11.85
CA PRO A 22 -3.04 -3.11 12.41
C PRO A 22 -1.64 -2.76 12.94
N GLY A 23 -1.21 -1.56 12.66
CA GLY A 23 0.09 -1.07 13.07
C GLY A 23 1.22 -1.35 12.11
N ARG A 24 1.00 -2.18 11.11
CA ARG A 24 2.04 -2.49 10.14
C ARG A 24 2.10 -1.40 9.06
N ARG A 25 3.31 -1.09 8.62
CA ARG A 25 3.54 -0.07 7.60
C ARG A 25 3.59 -0.68 6.21
N PHE A 26 3.08 0.09 5.26
CA PHE A 26 3.09 -0.30 3.86
C PHE A 26 3.41 0.91 3.01
N LEU A 27 3.72 0.67 1.75
CA LEU A 27 3.92 1.73 0.78
C LEU A 27 2.67 1.84 -0.09
N TYR A 28 2.29 3.05 -0.41
CA TYR A 28 1.12 3.30 -1.21
C TYR A 28 1.39 4.44 -2.17
N ARG A 29 0.95 4.29 -3.39
CA ARG A 29 1.12 5.33 -4.40
C ARG A 29 -0.06 6.28 -4.33
N ALA A 30 0.14 7.39 -3.66
CA ALA A 30 -0.91 8.39 -3.46
C ALA A 30 -0.70 9.57 -4.39
N LYS A 31 -1.79 10.25 -4.68
CA LYS A 31 -1.71 11.49 -5.45
C LYS A 31 -1.57 12.63 -4.45
N VAL A 32 -0.42 13.26 -4.44
CA VAL A 32 -0.10 14.34 -3.52
C VAL A 32 0.28 15.56 -4.33
N GLY A 33 -0.43 16.65 -4.14
CA GLY A 33 -0.14 17.87 -4.88
C GLY A 33 -0.27 17.74 -6.38
N GLY A 34 -1.15 16.85 -6.84
CA GLY A 34 -1.33 16.62 -8.27
C GLY A 34 -0.40 15.59 -8.88
N GLU A 35 0.56 15.10 -8.12
CA GLU A 35 1.53 14.10 -8.60
C GLU A 35 1.42 12.82 -7.80
N ARG A 36 1.71 11.70 -8.46
CA ARG A 36 1.75 10.42 -7.78
C ARG A 36 3.08 10.25 -7.06
N GLN A 37 2.99 9.97 -5.78
CA GLN A 37 4.16 9.75 -4.94
C GLN A 37 3.95 8.50 -4.11
N THR A 38 5.05 7.80 -3.86
CA THR A 38 5.01 6.65 -2.95
C THR A 38 5.16 7.16 -1.54
N VAL A 39 4.15 6.90 -0.71
CA VAL A 39 4.15 7.36 0.67
C VAL A 39 4.03 6.16 1.59
N THR A 40 4.51 6.32 2.82
CA THR A 40 4.37 5.28 3.83
C THR A 40 3.05 5.47 4.54
N VAL A 41 2.28 4.40 4.63
CA VAL A 41 1.00 4.40 5.34
C VAL A 41 1.02 3.27 6.36
N THR A 42 0.20 3.41 7.40
CA THR A 42 0.09 2.40 8.44
C THR A 42 -1.33 1.85 8.44
N ALA A 43 -1.44 0.54 8.41
CA ALA A 43 -2.76 -0.09 8.47
C ALA A 43 -3.38 0.14 9.83
N SER A 44 -4.65 0.52 9.85
CA SER A 44 -5.37 0.71 11.10
C SER A 44 -6.29 -0.46 11.41
N CYS A 45 -6.47 -1.36 10.46
CA CYS A 45 -7.32 -2.53 10.63
C CYS A 45 -6.90 -3.62 9.66
N ALA A 46 -7.42 -4.81 9.84
CA ALA A 46 -7.24 -5.89 8.88
C ALA A 46 -8.08 -5.61 7.63
N PRO A 47 -7.71 -6.20 6.49
CA PRO A 47 -8.53 -6.04 5.28
C PRO A 47 -9.94 -6.54 5.49
N TYR A 48 -10.89 -5.86 4.88
CA TYR A 48 -12.29 -6.23 4.96
C TYR A 48 -12.91 -6.16 3.56
N PRO A 49 -13.92 -6.99 3.28
CA PRO A 49 -14.55 -6.96 1.98
C PRO A 49 -15.46 -5.75 1.82
N ARG A 50 -15.47 -5.19 0.63
CA ARG A 50 -16.45 -4.17 0.25
C ARG A 50 -17.20 -4.67 -0.95
N ASP A 51 -18.50 -4.50 -0.92
CA ASP A 51 -19.38 -4.92 -1.99
C ASP A 51 -19.70 -3.71 -2.87
N PHE A 52 -19.39 -3.82 -4.15
CA PHE A 52 -19.68 -2.75 -5.11
C PHE A 52 -20.93 -3.01 -5.91
N GLY A 53 -21.73 -3.98 -5.51
CA GLY A 53 -22.91 -4.39 -6.25
C GLY A 53 -22.54 -5.32 -7.40
N LYS A 54 -23.56 -5.89 -8.06
CA LYS A 54 -23.36 -6.80 -9.19
C LYS A 54 -22.42 -7.97 -8.87
N GLY A 55 -22.39 -8.40 -7.61
CA GLY A 55 -21.54 -9.52 -7.20
C GLY A 55 -20.06 -9.20 -7.15
N ARG A 56 -19.68 -7.95 -7.28
CA ARG A 56 -18.27 -7.55 -7.22
C ARG A 56 -17.87 -7.22 -5.81
N LYS A 57 -16.83 -7.89 -5.36
CA LYS A 57 -16.26 -7.65 -4.04
C LYS A 57 -14.78 -7.44 -4.15
N ALA A 58 -14.26 -6.55 -3.33
CA ALA A 58 -12.82 -6.34 -3.25
C ALA A 58 -12.46 -6.14 -1.78
N MET A 59 -11.22 -6.50 -1.44
CA MET A 59 -10.73 -6.30 -0.08
C MET A 59 -10.19 -4.90 0.04
N TYR A 60 -10.64 -4.20 1.05
CA TYR A 60 -10.18 -2.85 1.36
C TYR A 60 -9.58 -2.81 2.75
N VAL A 61 -8.78 -1.81 2.99
CA VAL A 61 -8.18 -1.60 4.29
C VAL A 61 -8.12 -0.10 4.54
N THR A 62 -8.33 0.28 5.80
CA THR A 62 -8.18 1.66 6.20
C THR A 62 -6.75 1.87 6.66
N VAL A 63 -6.09 2.86 6.10
CA VAL A 63 -4.71 3.19 6.43
C VAL A 63 -4.65 4.66 6.83
N TYR A 64 -3.61 5.02 7.55
CA TYR A 64 -3.38 6.42 7.88
C TYR A 64 -1.95 6.81 7.53
N GLY A 65 -1.82 8.04 7.11
CA GLY A 65 -0.54 8.63 6.74
C GLY A 65 -0.49 10.06 7.23
N TYR A 66 0.39 10.85 6.63
CA TYR A 66 0.57 12.23 7.11
C TYR A 66 -0.63 13.12 6.81
N GLU A 67 -1.48 12.74 5.88
CA GLU A 67 -2.67 13.53 5.54
C GLU A 67 -3.95 13.02 6.18
N GLY A 68 -3.87 12.03 7.04
CA GLY A 68 -5.05 11.49 7.70
C GLY A 68 -5.33 10.06 7.29
N LYS A 69 -6.60 9.69 7.29
CA LYS A 69 -7.01 8.32 7.01
C LYS A 69 -7.54 8.17 5.61
N TRP A 70 -7.21 7.06 4.99
CA TRP A 70 -7.71 6.71 3.67
C TRP A 70 -8.23 5.29 3.70
N THR A 71 -9.25 5.02 2.89
CA THR A 71 -9.69 3.66 2.62
C THR A 71 -9.21 3.31 1.22
N VAL A 72 -8.37 2.29 1.13
CA VAL A 72 -7.73 1.94 -0.14
C VAL A 72 -7.91 0.46 -0.41
N PRO A 73 -7.90 0.05 -1.69
CA PRO A 73 -7.90 -1.39 -2.00
C PRO A 73 -6.63 -2.03 -1.45
N ALA A 74 -6.78 -3.18 -0.81
CA ALA A 74 -5.62 -3.87 -0.26
C ALA A 74 -4.60 -4.22 -1.34
N SER A 75 -5.08 -4.46 -2.55
CA SER A 75 -4.20 -4.79 -3.68
C SER A 75 -3.31 -3.63 -4.12
N LYS A 76 -3.60 -2.42 -3.65
CA LYS A 76 -2.79 -1.25 -3.99
C LYS A 76 -1.65 -1.02 -2.99
N LEU A 77 -1.66 -1.72 -1.88
CA LEU A 77 -0.56 -1.62 -0.92
C LEU A 77 0.65 -2.37 -1.43
N ARG A 78 1.82 -1.92 -1.02
CA ARG A 78 3.08 -2.54 -1.43
C ARG A 78 4.00 -2.62 -0.24
N ILE A 79 4.87 -3.62 -0.27
CA ILE A 79 5.95 -3.72 0.71
C ILE A 79 7.26 -3.69 -0.06
N ALA A 80 8.28 -3.11 0.58
CA ALA A 80 9.60 -3.07 -0.02
C ALA A 80 10.31 -4.38 0.26
N GLU A 81 10.83 -4.98 -0.79
CA GLU A 81 11.60 -6.20 -0.67
C GLU A 81 12.99 -5.94 -1.19
N LYS A 82 13.97 -6.14 -0.35
CA LYS A 82 15.35 -5.95 -0.75
C LYS A 82 15.80 -7.10 -1.63
N VAL A 83 16.41 -6.77 -2.72
CA VAL A 83 16.89 -7.76 -3.67
C VAL A 83 18.37 -7.99 -3.49
#